data_07d7aa5b546163fb3ed95e2b41c67999
#
_entry.id   07d7aa5b546163fb3ed95e2b41c67999
#
_cell.length_a   1.000
_cell.length_b   1.000
_cell.length_c   1.000
_cell.angle_alpha   90.00
_cell.angle_beta   90.00
_cell.angle_gamma   90.00
#
_symmetry.space_group_name_H-M   'P 1'
#
loop_
_entity.id
_entity.type
_entity.pdbx_description
1 polymer ?
#
loop_
_entity_poly.entity_id
_entity_poly.type
_entity_poly.pdbx_seq_one_letter_code
_entity_poly.pdbx_strand_id
1 'polypeptide(L)'
;GPFVDEHNARTGEKTAHRHVFSKGIHLIVPQITPHRRVLTFFADDGRLFFAIPMDQHTCVGTTDTRSESPFSEVTDEDRQFVLDNINKRLNLKKPLTRDDVIAERCGVRPLVVSNSGKDGNDRDWLQMSRKHAVDTNHDTCHISIFGGKLTDCVNVGNEIAGYVAEMGVALPDPECKWYGEP
;
A
#
# COMPACT_ATOMS: atom_id res chain seq x y z
N GLY A 1 -11.35 -1.03 0.76
CA GLY A 1 -10.38 -0.64 1.78
C GLY A 1 -10.09 -1.75 2.77
N PRO A 2 -9.29 -1.53 3.81
CA PRO A 2 -8.80 -2.60 4.69
C PRO A 2 -9.89 -3.31 5.52
N PHE A 3 -11.10 -2.79 5.54
CA PHE A 3 -12.23 -3.31 6.33
C PHE A 3 -13.23 -4.14 5.51
N VAL A 4 -12.96 -4.41 4.24
CA VAL A 4 -13.91 -5.13 3.37
C VAL A 4 -14.18 -6.55 3.86
N ASP A 5 -13.16 -7.25 4.36
CA ASP A 5 -13.32 -8.62 4.88
C ASP A 5 -14.26 -8.64 6.10
N GLU A 6 -14.09 -7.70 7.02
CA GLU A 6 -14.95 -7.56 8.19
C GLU A 6 -16.40 -7.23 7.79
N HIS A 7 -16.56 -6.31 6.82
CA HIS A 7 -17.87 -5.94 6.29
C HIS A 7 -18.56 -7.15 5.65
N ASN A 8 -17.87 -7.86 4.78
CA ASN A 8 -18.40 -9.05 4.10
C ASN A 8 -18.79 -10.15 5.10
N ALA A 9 -17.98 -10.36 6.13
CA ALA A 9 -18.32 -11.31 7.20
C ALA A 9 -19.61 -10.91 7.95
N ARG A 10 -19.82 -9.63 8.22
CA ARG A 10 -21.03 -9.12 8.87
C ARG A 10 -22.28 -9.23 8.00
N THR A 11 -22.15 -9.05 6.68
CA THR A 11 -23.26 -9.12 5.73
C THR A 11 -23.50 -10.54 5.20
N GLY A 12 -22.64 -11.50 5.54
CA GLY A 12 -22.72 -12.88 5.05
C GLY A 12 -22.28 -13.06 3.60
N GLU A 13 -21.60 -12.06 3.02
CA GLU A 13 -21.09 -12.14 1.66
C GLU A 13 -19.91 -13.10 1.55
N LYS A 14 -19.97 -13.97 0.53
CA LYS A 14 -18.90 -14.92 0.22
C LYS A 14 -18.08 -14.41 -0.95
N THR A 15 -16.80 -14.20 -0.71
CA THR A 15 -15.86 -13.66 -1.69
C THR A 15 -14.77 -14.67 -2.07
N ALA A 16 -14.25 -14.56 -3.29
CA ALA A 16 -13.12 -15.34 -3.77
C ALA A 16 -11.79 -14.80 -3.26
N HIS A 17 -11.77 -13.57 -2.78
CA HIS A 17 -10.58 -12.87 -2.33
C HIS A 17 -10.71 -12.45 -0.86
N ARG A 18 -9.56 -12.20 -0.25
CA ARG A 18 -9.41 -11.59 1.09
C ARG A 18 -8.15 -10.76 1.15
N HIS A 19 -7.98 -10.00 2.22
CA HIS A 19 -6.75 -9.27 2.48
C HIS A 19 -5.75 -10.02 3.35
N VAL A 20 -4.49 -9.74 3.10
CA VAL A 20 -3.39 -9.86 4.05
C VAL A 20 -2.75 -8.49 4.19
N PHE A 21 -2.21 -8.19 5.35
CA PHE A 21 -1.74 -6.84 5.65
C PHE A 21 -0.22 -6.74 5.65
N SER A 22 0.28 -5.66 5.03
CA SER A 22 1.69 -5.30 4.98
C SER A 22 1.90 -3.95 5.63
N LYS A 23 2.61 -3.93 6.75
CA LYS A 23 3.06 -2.71 7.41
C LYS A 23 4.24 -2.10 6.68
N GLY A 24 4.18 -0.80 6.43
CA GLY A 24 5.31 -0.03 5.93
C GLY A 24 5.49 1.25 6.73
N ILE A 25 6.73 1.53 7.12
CA ILE A 25 7.07 2.74 7.87
C ILE A 25 8.00 3.64 7.07
N HIS A 26 8.00 4.90 7.42
CA HIS A 26 9.00 5.87 7.00
C HIS A 26 9.43 6.70 8.20
N LEU A 27 10.70 7.09 8.20
CA LEU A 27 11.25 8.03 9.16
C LEU A 27 11.45 9.39 8.48
N ILE A 28 11.14 10.46 9.19
CA ILE A 28 11.46 11.81 8.79
C ILE A 28 12.70 12.22 9.56
N VAL A 29 13.75 12.59 8.83
CA VAL A 29 15.07 12.96 9.37
C VAL A 29 15.47 14.32 8.83
N PRO A 30 16.50 15.00 9.38
CA PRO A 30 17.06 16.22 8.80
C PRO A 30 17.47 16.00 7.35
N GLN A 31 17.57 17.08 6.59
CA GLN A 31 17.99 17.03 5.20
C GLN A 31 19.34 16.33 5.04
N ILE A 32 19.38 15.22 4.31
CA ILE A 32 20.60 14.43 4.08
C ILE A 32 21.28 14.72 2.74
N THR A 33 20.62 15.46 1.85
CA THR A 33 21.16 15.85 0.55
C THR A 33 20.64 17.24 0.15
N PRO A 34 21.48 18.11 -0.44
CA PRO A 34 21.04 19.41 -0.94
C PRO A 34 20.21 19.31 -2.23
N HIS A 35 20.14 18.12 -2.85
CA HIS A 35 19.46 17.92 -4.11
C HIS A 35 17.98 17.59 -3.88
N ARG A 36 17.10 18.17 -4.71
CA ARG A 36 15.65 17.87 -4.71
C ARG A 36 15.32 16.60 -5.52
N ARG A 37 16.21 15.61 -5.54
CA ARG A 37 16.02 14.36 -6.27
C ARG A 37 15.68 13.24 -5.29
N VAL A 38 14.69 12.44 -5.64
CA VAL A 38 14.41 11.19 -4.94
C VAL A 38 15.56 10.22 -5.23
N LEU A 39 16.19 9.73 -4.17
CA LEU A 39 17.18 8.66 -4.28
C LEU A 39 16.44 7.34 -4.09
N THR A 40 16.72 6.40 -4.99
CA THR A 40 16.10 5.06 -4.98
C THR A 40 17.18 4.01 -5.02
N PHE A 41 17.12 3.04 -4.13
CA PHE A 41 18.06 1.93 -4.07
C PHE A 41 17.38 0.67 -3.51
N PHE A 42 18.08 -0.46 -3.53
CA PHE A 42 17.60 -1.70 -2.94
C PHE A 42 18.09 -1.83 -1.50
N ALA A 43 17.17 -2.15 -0.58
CA ALA A 43 17.50 -2.56 0.78
C ALA A 43 18.18 -3.94 0.80
N ASP A 44 18.63 -4.37 1.97
CA ASP A 44 19.36 -5.63 2.11
C ASP A 44 18.53 -6.86 1.72
N ASP A 45 17.22 -6.78 1.87
CA ASP A 45 16.26 -7.83 1.49
C ASP A 45 15.73 -7.70 0.06
N GLY A 46 16.30 -6.79 -0.75
CA GLY A 46 15.95 -6.60 -2.16
C GLY A 46 14.74 -5.71 -2.42
N ARG A 47 14.07 -5.18 -1.40
CA ARG A 47 12.97 -4.22 -1.60
C ARG A 47 13.48 -2.86 -2.05
N LEU A 48 12.62 -2.11 -2.76
CA LEU A 48 12.91 -0.72 -3.08
C LEU A 48 12.86 0.15 -1.81
N PHE A 49 13.89 0.97 -1.67
CA PHE A 49 14.06 1.89 -0.56
C PHE A 49 14.28 3.30 -1.10
N PHE A 50 13.75 4.29 -0.41
CA PHE A 50 13.71 5.67 -0.90
C PHE A 50 14.27 6.64 0.12
N ALA A 51 14.93 7.68 -0.37
CA ALA A 51 15.18 8.92 0.36
C ALA A 51 14.53 10.06 -0.44
N ILE A 52 13.44 10.59 0.09
CA ILE A 52 12.57 11.56 -0.58
C ILE A 52 12.78 12.92 0.07
N PRO A 53 13.32 13.93 -0.65
CA PRO A 53 13.46 15.27 -0.12
C PRO A 53 12.11 15.90 0.23
N MET A 54 12.03 16.52 1.41
CA MET A 54 10.85 17.23 1.91
C MET A 54 11.32 18.58 2.52
N ASP A 55 11.62 19.54 1.68
CA ASP A 55 12.20 20.84 2.06
C ASP A 55 13.46 20.70 2.90
N GLN A 56 13.41 21.02 4.20
CA GLN A 56 14.53 20.92 5.15
C GLN A 56 14.68 19.51 5.77
N HIS A 57 13.86 18.55 5.33
CA HIS A 57 13.83 17.19 5.84
C HIS A 57 13.97 16.17 4.72
N THR A 58 14.18 14.94 5.10
CA THR A 58 14.15 13.78 4.18
C THR A 58 13.26 12.70 4.76
N CYS A 59 12.34 12.18 3.94
CA CYS A 59 11.56 11.00 4.26
C CYS A 59 12.32 9.77 3.78
N VAL A 60 12.70 8.87 4.68
CA VAL A 60 13.46 7.65 4.39
C VAL A 60 12.64 6.39 4.71
N GLY A 61 12.72 5.40 3.87
CA GLY A 61 12.00 4.12 3.98
C GLY A 61 11.80 3.47 2.62
N THR A 62 11.13 2.36 2.58
CA THR A 62 10.10 1.86 3.49
C THR A 62 10.45 0.46 4.05
N THR A 63 9.73 0.04 5.10
CA THR A 63 9.65 -1.37 5.50
C THR A 63 8.50 -2.07 4.74
N ASP A 64 8.46 -3.39 4.81
CA ASP A 64 7.38 -4.24 4.30
C ASP A 64 7.31 -5.48 5.19
N THR A 65 6.53 -5.37 6.26
CA THR A 65 6.45 -6.38 7.32
C THR A 65 5.01 -6.86 7.43
N ARG A 66 4.80 -8.18 7.54
CA ARG A 66 3.45 -8.73 7.74
C ARG A 66 2.81 -8.15 9.00
N SER A 67 1.52 -7.84 8.91
CA SER A 67 0.70 -7.38 10.02
C SER A 67 -0.57 -8.21 10.09
N GLU A 68 -1.04 -8.47 11.30
CA GLU A 68 -2.30 -9.19 11.54
C GLU A 68 -3.51 -8.24 11.56
N SER A 69 -3.27 -6.93 11.54
CA SER A 69 -4.31 -5.90 11.68
C SER A 69 -4.08 -4.77 10.68
N PRO A 70 -5.15 -4.09 10.23
CA PRO A 70 -5.03 -2.84 9.47
C PRO A 70 -4.48 -1.68 10.33
N PHE A 71 -4.37 -1.86 11.63
CA PHE A 71 -3.76 -0.92 12.56
C PHE A 71 -2.43 -1.45 13.05
N SER A 72 -1.40 -0.63 13.00
CA SER A 72 -0.06 -1.00 13.46
C SER A 72 0.74 0.24 13.84
N GLU A 73 1.76 0.04 14.63
CA GLU A 73 2.67 1.08 15.09
C GLU A 73 4.10 0.80 14.64
N VAL A 74 4.94 1.83 14.68
CA VAL A 74 6.38 1.71 14.40
C VAL A 74 7.05 1.01 15.57
N THR A 75 7.79 -0.06 15.28
CA THR A 75 8.61 -0.76 16.29
C THR A 75 10.07 -0.31 16.26
N ASP A 76 10.83 -0.71 17.26
CA ASP A 76 12.26 -0.43 17.32
C ASP A 76 13.04 -1.16 16.21
N GLU A 77 12.59 -2.34 15.84
CA GLU A 77 13.16 -3.12 14.73
C GLU A 77 12.92 -2.41 13.39
N ASP A 78 11.73 -1.83 13.18
CA ASP A 78 11.43 -1.03 11.98
C ASP A 78 12.36 0.18 11.87
N ARG A 79 12.55 0.91 12.98
CA ARG A 79 13.46 2.07 13.02
C ARG A 79 14.87 1.68 12.68
N GLN A 80 15.35 0.63 13.34
CA GLN A 80 16.71 0.13 13.15
C GLN A 80 16.93 -0.31 11.71
N PHE A 81 16.00 -1.07 11.12
CA PHE A 81 16.08 -1.49 9.73
C PHE A 81 16.21 -0.29 8.78
N VAL A 82 15.41 0.76 8.97
CA VAL A 82 15.46 1.95 8.12
C VAL A 82 16.77 2.69 8.29
N LEU A 83 17.24 2.88 9.53
CA LEU A 83 18.52 3.57 9.82
C LEU A 83 19.73 2.80 9.27
N ASP A 84 19.75 1.48 9.44
CA ASP A 84 20.86 0.65 8.94
C ASP A 84 20.94 0.72 7.41
N ASN A 85 19.80 0.60 6.72
CA ASN A 85 19.78 0.67 5.27
C ASN A 85 20.21 2.03 4.73
N ILE A 86 19.75 3.14 5.30
CA ILE A 86 20.14 4.47 4.82
C ILE A 86 21.63 4.74 5.08
N ASN A 87 22.12 4.39 6.25
CA ASN A 87 23.54 4.56 6.62
C ASN A 87 24.48 3.70 5.77
N LYS A 88 24.05 2.50 5.42
CA LYS A 88 24.83 1.58 4.58
C LYS A 88 24.88 2.03 3.12
N ARG A 89 23.81 2.64 2.61
CA ARG A 89 23.67 2.97 1.19
C ARG A 89 24.18 4.36 0.83
N LEU A 90 24.17 5.29 1.75
CA LEU A 90 24.61 6.66 1.54
C LEU A 90 25.87 6.95 2.33
N ASN A 91 26.83 7.61 1.66
CA ASN A 91 28.05 8.11 2.32
C ASN A 91 27.72 9.43 3.05
N LEU A 92 27.02 9.32 4.17
CA LEU A 92 26.67 10.47 5.01
C LEU A 92 27.88 10.96 5.79
N LYS A 93 27.99 12.27 6.02
CA LYS A 93 29.05 12.85 6.86
C LYS A 93 29.01 12.33 8.28
N LYS A 94 27.82 12.05 8.80
CA LYS A 94 27.56 11.44 10.09
C LYS A 94 26.44 10.42 9.89
N PRO A 95 26.58 9.18 10.37
CA PRO A 95 25.48 8.21 10.35
C PRO A 95 24.26 8.78 11.10
N LEU A 96 23.07 8.52 10.57
CA LEU A 96 21.82 8.83 11.25
C LEU A 96 21.61 7.88 12.43
N THR A 97 21.11 8.43 13.50
CA THR A 97 20.76 7.72 14.72
C THR A 97 19.27 7.91 15.06
N ARG A 98 18.80 7.27 16.11
CA ARG A 98 17.43 7.48 16.61
C ARG A 98 17.17 8.92 17.02
N ASP A 99 18.18 9.62 17.52
CA ASP A 99 18.06 11.03 17.94
C ASP A 99 17.85 11.98 16.76
N ASP A 100 18.19 11.54 15.55
CA ASP A 100 17.98 12.30 14.32
C ASP A 100 16.54 12.10 13.75
N VAL A 101 15.72 11.21 14.33
CA VAL A 101 14.35 10.96 13.88
C VAL A 101 13.42 12.05 14.42
N ILE A 102 12.89 12.87 13.51
CA ILE A 102 12.01 14.01 13.81
C ILE A 102 10.55 13.54 13.93
N ALA A 103 10.14 12.63 13.04
CA ALA A 103 8.80 12.09 13.00
C ALA A 103 8.78 10.72 12.32
N GLU A 104 7.70 10.00 12.53
CA GLU A 104 7.48 8.66 11.98
C GLU A 104 6.15 8.58 11.27
N ARG A 105 6.09 7.77 10.22
CA ARG A 105 4.87 7.42 9.50
C ARG A 105 4.73 5.91 9.50
N CYS A 106 3.57 5.43 9.88
CA CYS A 106 3.18 4.02 9.77
C CYS A 106 1.93 3.91 8.93
N GLY A 107 1.91 2.95 8.03
CA GLY A 107 0.73 2.62 7.24
C GLY A 107 0.66 1.13 6.95
N VAL A 108 -0.56 0.61 6.89
CA VAL A 108 -0.79 -0.80 6.56
C VAL A 108 -1.45 -0.89 5.20
N ARG A 109 -0.85 -1.68 4.31
CA ARG A 109 -1.34 -1.93 2.95
C ARG A 109 -2.16 -3.20 2.95
N PRO A 110 -3.42 -3.16 2.49
CA PRO A 110 -4.20 -4.36 2.22
C PRO A 110 -3.73 -4.96 0.88
N LEU A 111 -3.12 -6.15 0.95
CA LEU A 111 -2.72 -6.92 -0.22
C LEU A 111 -3.76 -8.00 -0.49
N VAL A 112 -4.04 -8.28 -1.76
CA VAL A 112 -5.08 -9.23 -2.17
C VAL A 112 -4.51 -10.63 -2.29
N VAL A 113 -5.22 -11.60 -1.71
CA VAL A 113 -4.96 -13.03 -1.90
C VAL A 113 -6.24 -13.76 -2.21
N SER A 114 -6.13 -14.86 -2.99
CA SER A 114 -7.28 -15.74 -3.28
C SER A 114 -7.58 -16.64 -2.09
N ASN A 115 -8.87 -16.85 -1.81
CA ASN A 115 -9.34 -17.80 -0.79
C ASN A 115 -9.12 -19.27 -1.19
N SER A 116 -8.93 -19.53 -2.49
CA SER A 116 -8.69 -20.89 -3.02
C SER A 116 -7.21 -21.26 -3.10
N GLY A 117 -6.30 -20.31 -2.83
CA GLY A 117 -4.88 -20.46 -3.03
C GLY A 117 -4.16 -21.08 -1.85
N LYS A 118 -3.14 -21.87 -2.16
CA LYS A 118 -2.09 -22.31 -1.22
C LYS A 118 -1.12 -21.15 -0.95
N ASP A 119 -1.65 -19.95 -0.82
CA ASP A 119 -0.89 -18.71 -0.67
C ASP A 119 -0.41 -18.58 0.78
N GLY A 120 0.71 -19.13 1.08
CA GLY A 120 1.19 -19.15 2.45
C GLY A 120 2.66 -19.41 2.66
N ASN A 121 3.49 -19.32 1.63
CA ASN A 121 4.94 -19.41 1.86
C ASN A 121 5.53 -18.01 1.99
N ASP A 122 6.22 -17.73 3.10
CA ASP A 122 6.87 -16.46 3.41
C ASP A 122 7.81 -15.93 2.31
N ARG A 123 8.22 -16.80 1.37
CA ARG A 123 9.08 -16.43 0.24
C ARG A 123 8.37 -15.61 -0.84
N ASP A 124 7.05 -15.70 -0.94
CA ASP A 124 6.28 -15.00 -1.98
C ASP A 124 5.72 -13.65 -1.51
N TRP A 125 5.91 -13.29 -0.25
CA TRP A 125 5.38 -12.08 0.36
C TRP A 125 5.76 -10.79 -0.41
N LEU A 126 7.03 -10.65 -0.77
CA LEU A 126 7.54 -9.48 -1.52
C LEU A 126 7.06 -9.42 -2.97
N GLN A 127 6.58 -10.53 -3.51
CA GLN A 127 6.08 -10.66 -4.88
C GLN A 127 4.55 -10.60 -4.98
N MET A 128 3.84 -10.46 -3.85
CA MET A 128 2.39 -10.40 -3.85
C MET A 128 1.86 -9.28 -4.74
N SER A 129 0.85 -9.62 -5.52
CA SER A 129 0.23 -8.68 -6.44
C SER A 129 -0.36 -7.49 -5.68
N ARG A 130 -0.03 -6.29 -6.15
CA ARG A 130 -0.65 -5.04 -5.69
C ARG A 130 -1.77 -4.59 -6.63
N LYS A 131 -2.26 -5.49 -7.50
CA LYS A 131 -3.45 -5.24 -8.31
C LYS A 131 -4.67 -5.31 -7.42
N HIS A 132 -5.72 -4.59 -7.82
CA HIS A 132 -7.02 -4.77 -7.21
C HIS A 132 -7.68 -6.08 -7.69
N ALA A 133 -8.64 -6.55 -6.93
CA ALA A 133 -9.58 -7.59 -7.34
C ALA A 133 -11.00 -7.15 -6.98
N VAL A 134 -11.97 -7.60 -7.76
CA VAL A 134 -13.38 -7.28 -7.56
C VAL A 134 -14.16 -8.59 -7.50
N ASP A 135 -14.94 -8.74 -6.45
CA ASP A 135 -15.92 -9.82 -6.32
C ASP A 135 -17.32 -9.22 -6.36
N THR A 136 -18.21 -9.82 -7.15
CA THR A 136 -19.59 -9.36 -7.34
C THR A 136 -20.58 -10.41 -6.89
N ASN A 137 -21.68 -9.97 -6.30
CA ASN A 137 -22.85 -10.77 -6.01
C ASN A 137 -24.08 -10.08 -6.61
N HIS A 138 -24.58 -10.61 -7.71
CA HIS A 138 -25.72 -10.04 -8.44
C HIS A 138 -27.02 -10.19 -7.66
N ASP A 139 -27.18 -11.24 -6.84
CA ASP A 139 -28.42 -11.50 -6.07
C ASP A 139 -28.64 -10.43 -5.00
N THR A 140 -27.56 -9.96 -4.39
CA THR A 140 -27.58 -8.94 -3.34
C THR A 140 -27.20 -7.54 -3.83
N CYS A 141 -26.87 -7.39 -5.12
CA CYS A 141 -26.31 -6.17 -5.70
C CYS A 141 -25.08 -5.67 -4.91
N HIS A 142 -24.22 -6.59 -4.50
CA HIS A 142 -23.03 -6.29 -3.69
C HIS A 142 -21.75 -6.38 -4.53
N ILE A 143 -20.87 -5.40 -4.37
CA ILE A 143 -19.56 -5.34 -5.00
C ILE A 143 -18.49 -5.14 -3.93
N SER A 144 -17.55 -6.10 -3.84
CA SER A 144 -16.41 -6.04 -2.93
C SER A 144 -15.14 -5.72 -3.69
N ILE A 145 -14.46 -4.63 -3.32
CA ILE A 145 -13.21 -4.20 -3.94
C ILE A 145 -12.06 -4.44 -2.98
N PHE A 146 -11.11 -5.27 -3.40
CA PHE A 146 -9.93 -5.65 -2.64
C PHE A 146 -8.67 -5.00 -3.18
N GLY A 147 -7.80 -4.53 -2.29
CA GLY A 147 -6.49 -3.97 -2.64
C GLY A 147 -6.56 -2.71 -3.51
N GLY A 148 -5.67 -2.65 -4.49
CA GLY A 148 -5.53 -1.54 -5.41
C GLY A 148 -4.58 -0.44 -4.93
N LYS A 149 -4.11 0.34 -5.89
CA LYS A 149 -3.29 1.54 -5.64
C LYS A 149 -4.13 2.78 -5.88
N LEU A 150 -3.84 3.86 -5.17
CA LEU A 150 -4.48 5.15 -5.43
C LEU A 150 -4.31 5.61 -6.89
N THR A 151 -3.16 5.30 -7.50
CA THR A 151 -2.87 5.62 -8.91
C THR A 151 -3.69 4.81 -9.92
N ASP A 152 -4.41 3.78 -9.47
CA ASP A 152 -5.27 2.93 -10.30
C ASP A 152 -6.76 3.24 -10.14
N CYS A 153 -7.09 4.32 -9.44
CA CYS A 153 -8.46 4.65 -9.06
C CYS A 153 -9.41 4.84 -10.26
N VAL A 154 -8.91 5.38 -11.36
CA VAL A 154 -9.72 5.58 -12.58
C VAL A 154 -10.09 4.23 -13.21
N ASN A 155 -9.11 3.31 -13.36
CA ASN A 155 -9.37 1.97 -13.90
C ASN A 155 -10.35 1.20 -13.02
N VAL A 156 -10.12 1.23 -11.70
CA VAL A 156 -11.05 0.61 -10.72
C VAL A 156 -12.44 1.21 -10.84
N GLY A 157 -12.54 2.54 -10.94
CA GLY A 157 -13.81 3.23 -11.09
C GLY A 157 -14.58 2.80 -12.35
N ASN A 158 -13.89 2.71 -13.48
CA ASN A 158 -14.49 2.27 -14.75
C ASN A 158 -14.97 0.82 -14.68
N GLU A 159 -14.16 -0.08 -14.08
CA GLU A 159 -14.53 -1.48 -13.90
C GLU A 159 -15.78 -1.61 -13.01
N ILE A 160 -15.84 -0.89 -11.89
CA ILE A 160 -17.00 -0.88 -11.00
C ILE A 160 -18.23 -0.32 -11.68
N ALA A 161 -18.12 0.75 -12.48
CA ALA A 161 -19.23 1.30 -13.24
C ALA A 161 -19.81 0.26 -14.21
N GLY A 162 -18.96 -0.57 -14.84
CA GLY A 162 -19.38 -1.70 -15.66
C GLY A 162 -20.23 -2.70 -14.88
N TYR A 163 -19.74 -3.17 -13.72
CA TYR A 163 -20.49 -4.10 -12.86
C TYR A 163 -21.83 -3.52 -12.36
N VAL A 164 -21.85 -2.24 -12.00
CA VAL A 164 -23.07 -1.55 -11.59
C VAL A 164 -24.11 -1.54 -12.73
N ALA A 165 -23.68 -1.28 -13.97
CA ALA A 165 -24.54 -1.33 -15.14
C ALA A 165 -25.04 -2.75 -15.43
N GLU A 166 -24.18 -3.77 -15.31
CA GLU A 166 -24.55 -5.21 -15.44
C GLU A 166 -25.59 -5.64 -14.40
N MET A 167 -25.59 -5.04 -13.22
CA MET A 167 -26.61 -5.25 -12.18
C MET A 167 -27.92 -4.53 -12.46
N GLY A 168 -28.04 -3.85 -13.60
CA GLY A 168 -29.26 -3.16 -14.03
C GLY A 168 -29.47 -1.78 -13.41
N VAL A 169 -28.46 -1.22 -12.77
CA VAL A 169 -28.53 0.16 -12.24
C VAL A 169 -28.24 1.14 -13.37
N ALA A 170 -29.19 2.04 -13.66
CA ALA A 170 -28.99 3.08 -14.67
C ALA A 170 -27.95 4.10 -14.18
N LEU A 171 -26.93 4.32 -14.99
CA LEU A 171 -25.97 5.40 -14.75
C LEU A 171 -26.57 6.72 -15.22
N PRO A 172 -26.57 7.78 -14.41
CA PRO A 172 -27.23 9.04 -14.75
C PRO A 172 -26.57 9.77 -15.92
N ASP A 173 -25.28 9.58 -16.12
CA ASP A 173 -24.51 10.22 -17.20
C ASP A 173 -23.38 9.29 -17.67
N PRO A 174 -23.68 8.25 -18.47
CA PRO A 174 -22.70 7.25 -18.87
C PRO A 174 -21.62 7.81 -19.82
N GLU A 175 -21.89 8.95 -20.48
CA GLU A 175 -20.98 9.62 -21.41
C GLU A 175 -20.14 10.73 -20.74
N CYS A 176 -20.24 10.86 -19.42
CA CYS A 176 -19.50 11.88 -18.69
C CYS A 176 -18.01 11.67 -18.85
N LYS A 177 -17.32 12.70 -19.34
CA LYS A 177 -15.86 12.68 -19.46
C LYS A 177 -15.20 13.00 -18.13
N TRP A 178 -14.08 12.32 -17.88
CA TRP A 178 -13.24 12.59 -16.72
C TRP A 178 -12.54 13.95 -16.84
N TYR A 179 -12.25 14.55 -15.70
CA TYR A 179 -11.43 15.76 -15.66
C TYR A 179 -10.07 15.49 -16.31
N GLY A 180 -9.69 16.30 -17.31
CA GLY A 180 -8.45 16.16 -18.06
C GLY A 180 -8.52 15.25 -19.28
N GLU A 181 -9.68 14.66 -19.60
CA GLU A 181 -9.90 14.01 -20.89
C GLU A 181 -10.13 15.07 -21.98
N PRO A 182 -9.57 14.87 -23.20
CA PRO A 182 -9.74 15.78 -24.32
C PRO A 182 -11.18 15.85 -24.85
#